data_a7697efddda26c51fadee42370c70ea1
#
_entry.id   a7697efddda26c51fadee42370c70ea1
#
_cell.length_a   1.000
_cell.length_b   1.000
_cell.length_c   1.000
_cell.angle_alpha   90.00
_cell.angle_beta   90.00
_cell.angle_gamma   90.00
#
_symmetry.space_group_name_H-M   'P 1'
#
loop_
_entity.id
_entity.type
_entity.pdbx_description
1 polymer ?
#
loop_
_entity_poly.entity_id
_entity_poly.type
_entity_poly.pdbx_seq_one_letter_code
_entity_poly.pdbx_strand_id
1 'polypeptide(L)'
;MDQKFVPIVLAANGDHDLSILSEFAEFWKVPYTLRSQFDGKPILFTSGPPKEIDTQGSRPVIISPTRIEGAREIARHFGLDVTFKETPVRLPISPGVSVSLQTRLYQFSGPELEPVLKDGENILINKILGSAVHILSVDLVSEYHRLMYGRMDENPNWRFRLLTRMPFSYRLIPSSIRNRFFKAKGSVTAFREELLGPIEFLRSLFLASLAVASPDPIPIIGFWRRGKSYALAVSHDVETQLGLEDGAGRLIEVERELGIRSTWNLPTNRYPLSSQLVIALAENGEVGGHDTKHDGRLFFASITDKLDRVKRCRERLEFLSRRPVRGFRAPLLQHSRELVETLGKAGYEYDSSMPSWEPLSPTSLKPHGVGTVFPFLISGLVEIPVSMPQDHQLIRVGGLGVAEAVDQLLEVSRWIKGTRGACVLLVHPDYEFGQEEGRKEYLRLLRSFRSDPACDIMTLGEMARWWIYRQESYIDEEGMINTRSDESKNAIGELELELIMGYGLDGFKIEPPIGNSVIEMPKSSRLRS
;
A
#
# COMPACT_ATOMS: atom_id res chain seq x y z
N MET A 1 10.92 -33.40 10.44
CA MET A 1 12.04 -32.58 10.95
C MET A 1 11.42 -31.26 11.37
N ASP A 2 11.42 -30.97 12.66
CA ASP A 2 10.95 -29.68 13.16
C ASP A 2 11.93 -28.61 12.71
N GLN A 3 11.56 -27.86 11.69
CA GLN A 3 12.36 -26.80 11.13
C GLN A 3 12.19 -25.59 12.05
N LYS A 4 13.10 -25.42 13.01
CA LYS A 4 13.15 -24.20 13.84
C LYS A 4 13.62 -23.04 12.97
N PHE A 5 12.79 -22.01 12.85
CA PHE A 5 13.16 -20.79 12.17
C PHE A 5 13.96 -19.89 13.12
N VAL A 6 15.14 -19.51 12.71
CA VAL A 6 15.96 -18.58 13.48
C VAL A 6 15.60 -17.15 13.03
N PRO A 7 15.14 -16.27 13.95
CA PRO A 7 14.79 -14.90 13.56
C PRO A 7 16.01 -14.13 13.09
N ILE A 8 15.80 -13.18 12.18
CA ILE A 8 16.84 -12.24 11.82
C ILE A 8 17.12 -11.28 12.98
N VAL A 9 18.35 -10.80 13.10
CA VAL A 9 18.72 -9.76 14.06
C VAL A 9 18.78 -8.43 13.35
N LEU A 10 17.98 -7.46 13.80
CA LEU A 10 18.02 -6.09 13.31
C LEU A 10 18.89 -5.24 14.22
N ALA A 11 19.79 -4.46 13.63
CA ALA A 11 20.62 -3.50 14.32
C ALA A 11 20.68 -2.17 13.55
N ALA A 12 20.89 -1.07 14.25
CA ALA A 12 21.00 0.25 13.66
C ALA A 12 21.82 1.18 14.55
N ASN A 13 22.32 2.27 13.95
CA ASN A 13 23.06 3.31 14.70
C ASN A 13 22.16 4.26 15.50
N GLY A 14 20.82 4.08 15.45
CA GLY A 14 19.85 4.89 16.19
C GLY A 14 18.44 4.30 16.13
N ASP A 15 17.59 4.70 17.08
CA ASP A 15 16.23 4.17 17.25
C ASP A 15 15.34 4.43 16.02
N HIS A 16 15.52 5.54 15.32
CA HIS A 16 14.77 5.86 14.11
C HIS A 16 15.06 4.88 12.97
N ASP A 17 16.33 4.60 12.71
CA ASP A 17 16.74 3.65 11.68
C ASP A 17 16.27 2.23 12.02
N LEU A 18 16.35 1.86 13.30
CA LEU A 18 15.89 0.57 13.79
C LEU A 18 14.37 0.41 13.64
N SER A 19 13.60 1.48 13.89
CA SER A 19 12.15 1.49 13.68
C SER A 19 11.81 1.21 12.22
N ILE A 20 12.50 1.86 11.27
CA ILE A 20 12.25 1.65 9.82
C ILE A 20 12.66 0.23 9.39
N LEU A 21 13.79 -0.30 9.87
CA LEU A 21 14.17 -1.69 9.58
C LEU A 21 13.13 -2.68 10.13
N SER A 22 12.57 -2.39 11.30
CA SER A 22 11.49 -3.20 11.87
C SER A 22 10.22 -3.16 11.02
N GLU A 23 9.88 -2.01 10.41
CA GLU A 23 8.75 -1.90 9.49
C GLU A 23 8.91 -2.79 8.24
N PHE A 24 10.12 -2.96 7.70
CA PHE A 24 10.37 -3.90 6.60
C PHE A 24 10.13 -5.35 7.03
N ALA A 25 10.63 -5.76 8.20
CA ALA A 25 10.42 -7.10 8.72
C ALA A 25 8.94 -7.35 9.04
N GLU A 26 8.26 -6.40 9.68
CA GLU A 26 6.81 -6.47 9.97
C GLU A 26 5.96 -6.46 8.70
N PHE A 27 6.36 -5.78 7.63
CA PHE A 27 5.65 -5.82 6.35
C PHE A 27 5.61 -7.23 5.76
N TRP A 28 6.74 -7.93 5.75
CA TRP A 28 6.85 -9.31 5.25
C TRP A 28 6.47 -10.36 6.30
N LYS A 29 6.37 -9.94 7.57
CA LYS A 29 6.22 -10.87 8.72
C LYS A 29 7.37 -11.85 8.85
N VAL A 30 8.57 -11.44 8.47
CA VAL A 30 9.79 -12.21 8.75
C VAL A 30 10.06 -12.17 10.24
N PRO A 31 10.28 -13.30 10.90
CA PRO A 31 10.64 -13.33 12.32
C PRO A 31 11.92 -12.52 12.58
N TYR A 32 11.88 -11.59 13.53
CA TYR A 32 13.04 -10.78 13.88
C TYR A 32 13.18 -10.54 15.38
N THR A 33 14.39 -10.18 15.80
CA THR A 33 14.72 -9.74 17.15
C THR A 33 15.65 -8.54 17.13
N LEU A 34 15.57 -7.74 18.19
CA LEU A 34 16.48 -6.61 18.43
C LEU A 34 17.61 -7.01 19.42
N ARG A 35 17.61 -8.24 19.89
CA ARG A 35 18.62 -8.78 20.82
C ARG A 35 19.79 -9.36 20.07
N SER A 36 21.01 -8.96 20.41
CA SER A 36 22.24 -9.43 19.78
C SER A 36 22.66 -10.85 20.16
N GLN A 37 22.14 -11.40 21.29
CA GLN A 37 22.46 -12.74 21.76
C GLN A 37 21.36 -13.72 21.37
N PHE A 38 21.68 -14.62 20.44
CA PHE A 38 20.82 -15.71 20.01
C PHE A 38 21.65 -16.99 19.85
N ASP A 39 21.11 -18.12 20.32
CA ASP A 39 21.65 -19.44 20.02
C ASP A 39 21.35 -19.79 18.56
N GLY A 40 22.37 -19.86 17.72
CA GLY A 40 22.23 -20.11 16.29
C GLY A 40 23.05 -19.13 15.44
N LYS A 41 22.84 -19.17 14.13
CA LYS A 41 23.49 -18.27 13.15
C LYS A 41 22.46 -17.39 12.44
N PRO A 42 21.76 -16.49 13.16
CA PRO A 42 20.77 -15.62 12.53
C PRO A 42 21.46 -14.67 11.56
N ILE A 43 20.73 -14.21 10.54
CA ILE A 43 21.22 -13.13 9.67
C ILE A 43 21.24 -11.83 10.47
N LEU A 44 22.34 -11.11 10.46
CA LEU A 44 22.40 -9.74 10.97
C LEU A 44 22.11 -8.76 9.85
N PHE A 45 21.02 -8.00 9.99
CA PHE A 45 20.73 -6.88 9.12
C PHE A 45 20.99 -5.57 9.87
N THR A 46 21.84 -4.69 9.32
CA THR A 46 22.23 -3.44 9.99
C THR A 46 22.20 -2.23 9.07
N SER A 47 21.83 -1.05 9.61
CA SER A 47 22.04 0.25 8.98
C SER A 47 23.41 0.81 9.37
N GLY A 48 24.34 0.79 8.43
CA GLY A 48 25.74 1.20 8.66
C GLY A 48 26.63 0.09 9.22
N PRO A 49 27.96 0.34 9.32
CA PRO A 49 28.91 -0.66 9.77
C PRO A 49 28.69 -0.95 11.27
N PRO A 50 28.50 -2.21 11.66
CA PRO A 50 28.45 -2.56 13.07
C PRO A 50 29.81 -2.31 13.73
N LYS A 51 29.79 -1.88 14.99
CA LYS A 51 31.01 -1.57 15.74
C LYS A 51 31.96 -2.77 15.90
N GLU A 52 31.41 -3.98 15.89
CA GLU A 52 32.13 -5.24 15.92
C GLU A 52 31.52 -6.18 14.89
N ILE A 53 32.15 -6.32 13.73
CA ILE A 53 31.80 -7.37 12.77
C ILE A 53 32.81 -8.49 12.97
N ASP A 54 32.33 -9.67 13.37
CA ASP A 54 33.08 -10.90 13.17
C ASP A 54 33.04 -11.27 11.68
N THR A 55 33.94 -10.66 10.90
CA THR A 55 34.07 -10.91 9.46
C THR A 55 34.55 -12.33 9.14
N GLN A 56 35.09 -13.05 10.12
CA GLN A 56 35.54 -14.44 10.00
C GLN A 56 34.45 -15.43 10.43
N GLY A 57 33.37 -14.93 11.06
CA GLY A 57 32.21 -15.72 11.46
C GLY A 57 31.42 -16.24 10.27
N SER A 58 30.82 -17.41 10.44
CA SER A 58 29.92 -18.03 9.43
C SER A 58 28.51 -17.43 9.43
N ARG A 59 28.27 -16.33 10.17
CA ARG A 59 27.00 -15.64 10.26
C ARG A 59 26.82 -14.69 9.09
N PRO A 60 25.73 -14.78 8.30
CA PRO A 60 25.46 -13.79 7.26
C PRO A 60 25.22 -12.39 7.84
N VAL A 61 25.85 -11.38 7.25
CA VAL A 61 25.70 -9.98 7.62
C VAL A 61 25.26 -9.18 6.40
N ILE A 62 24.19 -8.40 6.52
CA ILE A 62 23.72 -7.50 5.47
C ILE A 62 23.84 -6.08 5.99
N ILE A 63 24.54 -5.23 5.23
CA ILE A 63 24.79 -3.84 5.60
C ILE A 63 24.09 -2.92 4.59
N SER A 64 23.14 -2.10 5.05
CA SER A 64 22.57 -1.03 4.27
C SER A 64 23.30 0.28 4.57
N PRO A 65 23.80 1.00 3.58
CA PRO A 65 24.34 2.34 3.82
C PRO A 65 23.23 3.27 4.32
N THR A 66 23.57 4.18 5.22
CA THR A 66 22.66 5.24 5.64
C THR A 66 23.34 6.56 5.33
N ARG A 67 22.79 7.33 4.40
CA ARG A 67 23.34 8.58 3.88
C ARG A 67 24.77 8.41 3.29
N ILE A 68 25.32 9.50 2.75
CA ILE A 68 26.66 9.50 2.13
C ILE A 68 27.74 9.17 3.16
N GLU A 69 27.59 9.66 4.37
CA GLU A 69 28.54 9.45 5.47
C GLU A 69 28.65 7.97 5.82
N GLY A 70 27.51 7.30 6.00
CA GLY A 70 27.49 5.85 6.29
C GLY A 70 28.07 5.03 5.15
N ALA A 71 27.81 5.38 3.89
CA ALA A 71 28.43 4.70 2.76
C ALA A 71 29.98 4.87 2.74
N ARG A 72 30.48 6.06 3.08
CA ARG A 72 31.93 6.31 3.22
C ARG A 72 32.54 5.56 4.42
N GLU A 73 31.79 5.42 5.50
CA GLU A 73 32.24 4.63 6.65
C GLU A 73 32.35 3.15 6.30
N ILE A 74 31.37 2.59 5.60
CA ILE A 74 31.42 1.21 5.09
C ILE A 74 32.63 1.04 4.18
N ALA A 75 32.83 1.93 3.21
CA ALA A 75 33.97 1.87 2.28
C ALA A 75 35.30 1.89 3.04
N ARG A 76 35.45 2.79 4.01
CA ARG A 76 36.68 2.88 4.83
C ARG A 76 36.88 1.63 5.69
N HIS A 77 35.84 1.08 6.26
CA HIS A 77 35.91 -0.10 7.12
C HIS A 77 36.40 -1.34 6.36
N PHE A 78 35.98 -1.49 5.11
CA PHE A 78 36.34 -2.63 4.28
C PHE A 78 37.46 -2.35 3.24
N GLY A 79 38.08 -1.17 3.28
CA GLY A 79 39.13 -0.82 2.31
C GLY A 79 38.65 -0.69 0.87
N LEU A 80 37.40 -0.23 0.68
CA LEU A 80 36.75 -0.07 -0.62
C LEU A 80 36.69 1.39 -1.06
N ASP A 81 36.53 1.59 -2.37
CA ASP A 81 36.11 2.88 -2.92
C ASP A 81 34.59 2.96 -3.02
N VAL A 82 34.02 4.17 -2.93
CA VAL A 82 32.60 4.41 -3.13
C VAL A 82 32.36 5.65 -3.97
N THR A 83 31.53 5.51 -4.99
CA THR A 83 31.01 6.62 -5.82
C THR A 83 29.49 6.69 -5.74
N PHE A 84 28.93 7.81 -6.22
CA PHE A 84 27.49 8.09 -6.10
C PHE A 84 26.91 8.41 -7.47
N LYS A 85 25.74 7.83 -7.77
CA LYS A 85 25.04 8.05 -9.05
C LYS A 85 23.55 8.12 -8.82
N GLU A 86 22.92 9.21 -9.25
CA GLU A 86 21.44 9.26 -9.33
C GLU A 86 21.00 8.48 -10.58
N THR A 87 20.24 7.41 -10.38
CA THR A 87 19.83 6.52 -11.47
C THR A 87 18.52 5.80 -11.13
N PRO A 88 17.70 5.48 -12.14
CA PRO A 88 16.64 4.50 -11.92
C PRO A 88 17.27 3.13 -11.74
N VAL A 89 16.70 2.36 -10.83
CA VAL A 89 17.03 0.94 -10.60
C VAL A 89 15.78 0.10 -10.59
N ARG A 90 15.90 -1.13 -11.05
CA ARG A 90 14.78 -2.05 -11.24
C ARG A 90 15.09 -3.38 -10.55
N LEU A 91 14.05 -3.99 -9.99
CA LEU A 91 14.12 -5.28 -9.29
C LEU A 91 12.98 -6.18 -9.78
N PRO A 92 13.26 -7.31 -10.44
CA PRO A 92 12.27 -8.33 -10.74
C PRO A 92 11.67 -8.89 -9.43
N ILE A 93 10.35 -9.09 -9.37
CA ILE A 93 9.69 -9.64 -8.17
C ILE A 93 8.85 -10.87 -8.46
N SER A 94 8.37 -10.99 -9.69
CA SER A 94 7.69 -12.17 -10.22
C SER A 94 7.85 -12.21 -11.75
N PRO A 95 7.56 -13.32 -12.43
CA PRO A 95 7.73 -13.43 -13.87
C PRO A 95 7.05 -12.28 -14.64
N GLY A 96 7.85 -11.51 -15.36
CA GLY A 96 7.40 -10.36 -16.15
C GLY A 96 6.99 -9.12 -15.36
N VAL A 97 7.15 -9.11 -14.03
CA VAL A 97 6.83 -7.96 -13.17
C VAL A 97 8.06 -7.52 -12.38
N SER A 98 8.34 -6.23 -12.45
CA SER A 98 9.41 -5.59 -11.71
C SER A 98 8.89 -4.39 -10.93
N VAL A 99 9.63 -3.99 -9.92
CA VAL A 99 9.47 -2.74 -9.19
C VAL A 99 10.68 -1.86 -9.44
N SER A 100 10.48 -0.55 -9.43
CA SER A 100 11.51 0.41 -9.81
C SER A 100 11.59 1.58 -8.84
N LEU A 101 12.78 2.13 -8.69
CA LEU A 101 13.04 3.29 -7.85
C LEU A 101 14.04 4.25 -8.51
N GLN A 102 13.72 5.54 -8.52
CA GLN A 102 14.70 6.58 -8.79
C GLN A 102 15.41 6.93 -7.49
N THR A 103 16.70 6.60 -7.38
CA THR A 103 17.46 6.75 -6.14
C THR A 103 18.92 7.11 -6.38
N ARG A 104 19.57 7.51 -5.31
CA ARG A 104 21.04 7.59 -5.26
C ARG A 104 21.61 6.21 -4.98
N LEU A 105 22.30 5.66 -5.99
CA LEU A 105 23.01 4.40 -5.89
C LEU A 105 24.44 4.64 -5.37
N TYR A 106 24.83 3.92 -4.32
CA TYR A 106 26.18 3.89 -3.77
C TYR A 106 26.96 2.76 -4.43
N GLN A 107 27.84 3.10 -5.38
CA GLN A 107 28.63 2.12 -6.11
C GLN A 107 29.96 1.84 -5.37
N PHE A 108 29.96 0.74 -4.64
CA PHE A 108 31.20 0.24 -4.02
C PHE A 108 32.05 -0.51 -5.03
N SER A 109 33.38 -0.30 -4.96
CA SER A 109 34.34 -0.99 -5.80
C SER A 109 35.60 -1.37 -5.01
N GLY A 110 36.18 -2.48 -5.40
CA GLY A 110 37.38 -3.04 -4.78
C GLY A 110 37.63 -4.48 -5.25
N PRO A 111 38.87 -4.99 -5.14
CA PRO A 111 39.25 -6.32 -5.65
C PRO A 111 38.56 -7.47 -4.88
N GLU A 112 38.08 -7.21 -3.69
CA GLU A 112 37.43 -8.20 -2.82
C GLU A 112 35.90 -8.21 -2.92
N LEU A 113 35.29 -7.50 -3.91
CA LEU A 113 33.86 -7.44 -4.10
C LEU A 113 33.41 -8.33 -5.25
N GLU A 114 32.39 -9.14 -4.96
CA GLU A 114 31.63 -9.93 -5.92
C GLU A 114 30.20 -9.37 -6.04
N PRO A 115 29.77 -8.90 -7.22
CA PRO A 115 28.39 -8.48 -7.43
C PRO A 115 27.45 -9.69 -7.40
N VAL A 116 26.47 -9.68 -6.48
CA VAL A 116 25.51 -10.78 -6.30
C VAL A 116 24.16 -10.46 -6.92
N LEU A 117 23.75 -9.20 -6.87
CA LEU A 117 22.49 -8.74 -7.46
C LEU A 117 22.71 -7.47 -8.27
N LYS A 118 22.24 -7.47 -9.53
CA LYS A 118 22.41 -6.39 -10.49
C LYS A 118 21.13 -6.04 -11.22
N ASP A 119 21.05 -4.79 -11.66
CA ASP A 119 20.15 -4.28 -12.69
C ASP A 119 20.97 -3.67 -13.82
N GLY A 120 21.22 -4.43 -14.87
CA GLY A 120 22.18 -4.09 -15.90
C GLY A 120 23.59 -3.88 -15.32
N GLU A 121 24.12 -2.67 -15.48
CA GLU A 121 25.42 -2.27 -14.89
C GLU A 121 25.31 -1.78 -13.44
N ASN A 122 24.10 -1.54 -12.95
CA ASN A 122 23.90 -1.10 -11.58
C ASN A 122 23.97 -2.29 -10.63
N ILE A 123 24.93 -2.27 -9.71
CA ILE A 123 25.06 -3.31 -8.69
C ILE A 123 24.17 -2.92 -7.51
N LEU A 124 23.22 -3.78 -7.13
CA LEU A 124 22.32 -3.58 -5.99
C LEU A 124 22.84 -4.21 -4.71
N ILE A 125 23.51 -5.36 -4.83
CA ILE A 125 24.12 -6.07 -3.68
C ILE A 125 25.50 -6.58 -4.10
N ASN A 126 26.50 -6.27 -3.29
CA ASN A 126 27.83 -6.84 -3.33
C ASN A 126 28.04 -7.81 -2.18
N LYS A 127 28.85 -8.84 -2.39
CA LYS A 127 29.38 -9.72 -1.34
C LYS A 127 30.87 -9.50 -1.20
N ILE A 128 31.38 -9.50 0.03
CA ILE A 128 32.83 -9.47 0.27
C ILE A 128 33.35 -10.90 0.16
N LEU A 129 34.32 -11.10 -0.73
CA LEU A 129 34.95 -12.40 -0.98
C LEU A 129 35.57 -12.99 0.29
N GLY A 130 35.41 -14.29 0.48
CA GLY A 130 35.92 -14.97 1.67
C GLY A 130 35.16 -14.69 2.98
N SER A 131 34.06 -13.91 2.92
CA SER A 131 33.23 -13.61 4.06
C SER A 131 31.73 -13.88 3.81
N ALA A 132 30.90 -13.76 4.84
CA ALA A 132 29.45 -13.82 4.74
C ALA A 132 28.80 -12.42 4.72
N VAL A 133 29.57 -11.36 4.40
CA VAL A 133 29.10 -9.97 4.43
C VAL A 133 28.56 -9.54 3.06
N HIS A 134 27.37 -8.98 3.07
CA HIS A 134 26.70 -8.40 1.90
C HIS A 134 26.49 -6.91 2.11
N ILE A 135 26.77 -6.09 1.11
CA ILE A 135 26.63 -4.64 1.16
C ILE A 135 25.59 -4.21 0.13
N LEU A 136 24.54 -3.55 0.58
CA LEU A 136 23.54 -2.94 -0.29
C LEU A 136 24.09 -1.65 -0.91
N SER A 137 23.67 -1.37 -2.14
CA SER A 137 24.00 -0.11 -2.83
C SER A 137 22.90 0.95 -2.72
N VAL A 138 21.84 0.67 -1.98
CA VAL A 138 20.69 1.58 -1.76
C VAL A 138 20.53 1.85 -0.27
N ASP A 139 20.31 3.11 0.06
CA ASP A 139 19.94 3.55 1.42
C ASP A 139 18.48 3.24 1.67
N LEU A 140 18.19 2.07 2.23
CA LEU A 140 16.80 1.64 2.49
C LEU A 140 16.09 2.57 3.47
N VAL A 141 16.78 3.01 4.51
CA VAL A 141 16.21 3.79 5.61
C VAL A 141 15.83 5.19 5.16
N SER A 142 16.79 5.94 4.58
CA SER A 142 16.52 7.32 4.17
C SER A 142 15.54 7.39 3.01
N GLU A 143 15.59 6.45 2.07
CA GLU A 143 14.66 6.40 0.94
C GLU A 143 13.24 6.04 1.40
N TYR A 144 13.10 5.06 2.30
CA TYR A 144 11.79 4.71 2.87
C TYR A 144 11.20 5.90 3.64
N HIS A 145 11.99 6.56 4.49
CA HIS A 145 11.55 7.74 5.21
C HIS A 145 11.09 8.85 4.26
N ARG A 146 11.86 9.13 3.21
CA ARG A 146 11.55 10.16 2.21
C ARG A 146 10.26 9.84 1.46
N LEU A 147 10.05 8.59 1.07
CA LEU A 147 8.91 8.16 0.26
C LEU A 147 7.67 7.96 1.11
N MET A 148 7.75 7.22 2.19
CA MET A 148 6.60 6.86 3.02
C MET A 148 6.16 8.05 3.88
N TYR A 149 7.06 8.61 4.67
CA TYR A 149 6.72 9.68 5.60
C TYR A 149 6.76 11.07 4.99
N GLY A 150 7.61 11.33 4.01
CA GLY A 150 7.73 12.64 3.37
C GLY A 150 6.62 12.99 2.39
N ARG A 151 5.81 12.02 1.96
CA ARG A 151 4.72 12.20 0.99
C ARG A 151 3.32 12.18 1.60
N MET A 152 3.19 11.93 2.89
CA MET A 152 1.88 11.86 3.57
C MET A 152 1.18 13.22 3.65
N ASP A 153 1.93 14.30 3.66
CA ASP A 153 1.38 15.64 3.76
C ASP A 153 1.45 16.35 2.40
N GLU A 154 0.29 16.72 1.88
CA GLU A 154 0.24 17.60 0.72
C GLU A 154 0.74 19.00 1.07
N ASN A 155 1.54 19.59 0.18
CA ASN A 155 1.96 20.98 0.29
C ASN A 155 1.09 21.86 -0.60
N PRO A 156 0.05 22.51 -0.07
CA PRO A 156 -0.93 23.21 -0.86
C PRO A 156 -0.31 24.43 -1.56
N ASN A 157 -0.70 24.64 -2.82
CA ASN A 157 -0.31 25.81 -3.57
C ASN A 157 -0.94 27.09 -2.95
N TRP A 158 -0.16 28.14 -2.77
CA TRP A 158 -0.62 29.41 -2.15
C TRP A 158 -1.81 30.02 -2.90
N ARG A 159 -1.86 29.88 -4.24
CA ARG A 159 -2.98 30.34 -5.06
C ARG A 159 -4.26 29.57 -4.75
N PHE A 160 -4.15 28.30 -4.50
CA PHE A 160 -5.29 27.46 -4.11
C PHE A 160 -5.78 27.83 -2.70
N ARG A 161 -4.85 28.09 -1.76
CA ARG A 161 -5.20 28.65 -0.42
C ARG A 161 -5.97 29.97 -0.53
N LEU A 162 -5.58 30.85 -1.44
CA LEU A 162 -6.28 32.11 -1.67
C LEU A 162 -7.68 31.86 -2.25
N LEU A 163 -7.80 30.98 -3.25
CA LEU A 163 -9.08 30.62 -3.86
C LEU A 163 -10.07 30.01 -2.85
N THR A 164 -9.59 29.19 -1.90
CA THR A 164 -10.46 28.60 -0.85
C THR A 164 -10.95 29.60 0.17
N ARG A 165 -10.26 30.75 0.36
CA ARG A 165 -10.70 31.87 1.19
C ARG A 165 -11.73 32.76 0.50
N MET A 166 -11.85 32.70 -0.82
CA MET A 166 -12.83 33.48 -1.56
C MET A 166 -14.24 32.91 -1.33
N PRO A 167 -15.28 33.74 -1.30
CA PRO A 167 -16.66 33.28 -1.12
C PRO A 167 -17.18 32.46 -2.29
N PHE A 168 -16.40 32.34 -3.37
CA PHE A 168 -16.76 31.58 -4.58
C PHE A 168 -16.27 30.14 -4.47
N SER A 169 -17.21 29.20 -4.58
CA SER A 169 -16.85 27.79 -4.76
C SER A 169 -16.18 27.59 -6.13
N TYR A 170 -15.11 26.79 -6.20
CA TYR A 170 -14.51 26.36 -7.47
C TYR A 170 -15.52 25.67 -8.42
N ARG A 171 -16.68 25.29 -7.90
CA ARG A 171 -17.82 24.74 -8.64
C ARG A 171 -18.43 25.71 -9.64
N LEU A 172 -18.26 27.02 -9.46
CA LEU A 172 -18.70 28.02 -10.40
C LEU A 172 -17.85 28.04 -11.67
N ILE A 173 -16.69 27.40 -11.68
CA ILE A 173 -15.89 27.21 -12.88
C ILE A 173 -16.48 26.05 -13.67
N PRO A 174 -16.96 26.24 -14.90
CA PRO A 174 -17.49 25.18 -15.74
C PRO A 174 -16.53 23.98 -15.83
N SER A 175 -17.07 22.78 -15.79
CA SER A 175 -16.27 21.54 -15.84
C SER A 175 -15.37 21.46 -17.07
N SER A 176 -15.83 21.99 -18.22
CA SER A 176 -15.05 22.07 -19.45
C SER A 176 -13.76 22.90 -19.30
N ILE A 177 -13.83 24.04 -18.58
CA ILE A 177 -12.66 24.89 -18.32
C ILE A 177 -11.72 24.20 -17.33
N ARG A 178 -12.26 23.60 -16.29
CA ARG A 178 -11.47 22.83 -15.31
C ARG A 178 -10.73 21.67 -15.98
N ASN A 179 -11.43 20.87 -16.75
CA ASN A 179 -10.85 19.72 -17.45
C ASN A 179 -9.79 20.15 -18.48
N ARG A 180 -10.02 21.26 -19.21
CA ARG A 180 -9.03 21.81 -20.14
C ARG A 180 -7.77 22.31 -19.43
N PHE A 181 -7.92 22.90 -18.24
CA PHE A 181 -6.78 23.30 -17.41
C PHE A 181 -5.98 22.09 -16.91
N PHE A 182 -6.66 21.05 -16.43
CA PHE A 182 -6.03 19.81 -15.98
C PHE A 182 -5.38 19.06 -17.15
N LYS A 183 -6.06 18.96 -18.30
CA LYS A 183 -5.51 18.35 -19.52
C LYS A 183 -4.24 19.06 -20.01
N ALA A 184 -4.14 20.36 -19.87
CA ALA A 184 -2.95 21.12 -20.25
C ALA A 184 -1.76 20.91 -19.30
N LYS A 185 -1.99 20.45 -18.04
CA LYS A 185 -0.95 20.25 -17.03
C LYS A 185 -0.63 18.79 -16.74
N GLY A 186 -1.55 17.87 -16.95
CA GLY A 186 -1.38 16.47 -16.69
C GLY A 186 -1.64 15.65 -17.94
N SER A 187 -0.62 15.34 -18.73
CA SER A 187 -0.78 14.24 -19.67
C SER A 187 -0.97 12.98 -18.84
N VAL A 188 -2.18 12.43 -18.84
CA VAL A 188 -2.41 11.06 -18.37
C VAL A 188 -1.71 10.18 -19.41
N THR A 189 -0.45 9.98 -19.21
CA THR A 189 0.39 9.11 -20.02
C THR A 189 0.35 7.71 -19.41
N ALA A 190 0.81 6.77 -20.20
CA ALA A 190 0.92 5.36 -19.87
C ALA A 190 1.30 5.07 -18.40
N PHE A 191 0.81 3.98 -17.89
CA PHE A 191 1.18 3.42 -16.60
C PHE A 191 2.70 3.44 -16.38
N ARG A 192 3.12 3.89 -15.20
CA ARG A 192 4.52 4.02 -14.81
C ARG A 192 4.74 3.41 -13.44
N GLU A 193 5.30 2.20 -13.42
CA GLU A 193 5.54 1.41 -12.21
C GLU A 193 6.40 2.14 -11.18
N GLU A 194 7.40 2.90 -11.62
CA GLU A 194 8.30 3.66 -10.75
C GLU A 194 7.62 4.80 -9.98
N LEU A 195 6.40 5.16 -10.35
CA LEU A 195 5.61 6.18 -9.67
C LEU A 195 4.59 5.55 -8.73
N LEU A 196 4.01 4.42 -9.14
CA LEU A 196 2.94 3.74 -8.40
C LEU A 196 3.45 3.05 -7.14
N GLY A 197 4.60 2.37 -7.23
CA GLY A 197 5.11 1.51 -6.15
C GLY A 197 6.61 1.62 -5.88
N PRO A 198 7.21 2.81 -5.72
CA PRO A 198 8.63 2.92 -5.37
C PRO A 198 8.95 2.34 -3.97
N ILE A 199 7.97 2.26 -3.06
CA ILE A 199 8.13 1.64 -1.75
C ILE A 199 8.23 0.12 -1.87
N GLU A 200 7.52 -0.49 -2.82
CA GLU A 200 7.63 -1.92 -3.11
C GLU A 200 9.03 -2.32 -3.56
N PHE A 201 9.76 -1.43 -4.23
CA PHE A 201 11.17 -1.67 -4.54
C PHE A 201 12.01 -1.83 -3.27
N LEU A 202 11.86 -0.92 -2.29
CA LEU A 202 12.63 -0.96 -1.04
C LEU A 202 12.28 -2.21 -0.22
N ARG A 203 10.98 -2.52 -0.09
CA ARG A 203 10.49 -3.72 0.60
C ARG A 203 11.00 -5.00 -0.05
N SER A 204 10.98 -5.04 -1.39
CA SER A 204 11.48 -6.19 -2.14
C SER A 204 12.99 -6.32 -2.08
N LEU A 205 13.74 -5.22 -2.11
CA LEU A 205 15.21 -5.25 -1.97
C LEU A 205 15.63 -5.74 -0.58
N PHE A 206 14.90 -5.33 0.48
CA PHE A 206 15.12 -5.88 1.82
C PHE A 206 14.96 -7.42 1.82
N LEU A 207 13.82 -7.93 1.33
CA LEU A 207 13.56 -9.38 1.28
C LEU A 207 14.54 -10.11 0.36
N ALA A 208 14.87 -9.55 -0.82
CA ALA A 208 15.84 -10.14 -1.75
C ALA A 208 17.22 -10.24 -1.11
N SER A 209 17.63 -9.25 -0.33
CA SER A 209 18.91 -9.30 0.37
C SER A 209 18.99 -10.42 1.41
N LEU A 210 17.89 -10.66 2.11
CA LEU A 210 17.77 -11.80 3.02
C LEU A 210 17.85 -13.13 2.25
N ALA A 211 17.08 -13.25 1.16
CA ALA A 211 17.04 -14.46 0.33
C ALA A 211 18.36 -14.81 -0.34
N VAL A 212 19.16 -13.79 -0.69
CA VAL A 212 20.50 -13.96 -1.27
C VAL A 212 21.54 -14.34 -0.22
N ALA A 213 21.44 -13.79 0.99
CA ALA A 213 22.37 -14.04 2.08
C ALA A 213 22.07 -15.33 2.87
N SER A 214 20.83 -15.80 2.87
CA SER A 214 20.41 -16.98 3.63
C SER A 214 20.64 -18.27 2.86
N PRO A 215 21.24 -19.30 3.48
CA PRO A 215 21.23 -20.65 2.94
C PRO A 215 19.87 -21.37 3.12
N ASP A 216 19.05 -20.89 4.05
CA ASP A 216 17.78 -21.48 4.44
C ASP A 216 16.58 -20.66 3.94
N PRO A 217 15.42 -21.29 3.71
CA PRO A 217 14.20 -20.58 3.36
C PRO A 217 13.78 -19.56 4.41
N ILE A 218 13.24 -18.42 3.96
CA ILE A 218 12.77 -17.34 4.85
C ILE A 218 11.25 -17.43 4.97
N PRO A 219 10.71 -17.64 6.16
CA PRO A 219 9.27 -17.69 6.36
C PRO A 219 8.67 -16.28 6.35
N ILE A 220 7.51 -16.15 5.68
CA ILE A 220 6.69 -14.95 5.64
C ILE A 220 5.22 -15.30 5.82
N ILE A 221 4.40 -14.33 6.18
CA ILE A 221 2.94 -14.48 6.15
C ILE A 221 2.41 -13.84 4.87
N GLY A 222 1.61 -14.58 4.11
CA GLY A 222 0.92 -14.08 2.92
C GLY A 222 0.13 -12.79 3.18
N PHE A 223 -0.10 -11.97 2.15
CA PHE A 223 -0.75 -10.67 2.33
C PHE A 223 -2.26 -10.78 2.46
N TRP A 224 -2.88 -11.74 1.79
CA TRP A 224 -4.33 -11.86 1.66
C TRP A 224 -4.82 -13.19 2.22
N ARG A 225 -6.14 -13.41 2.22
CA ARG A 225 -6.72 -14.67 2.70
C ARG A 225 -6.14 -15.87 1.95
N ARG A 226 -6.09 -17.00 2.62
CA ARG A 226 -5.50 -18.24 2.11
C ARG A 226 -5.89 -18.53 0.66
N GLY A 227 -4.89 -18.85 -0.17
CA GLY A 227 -5.05 -19.10 -1.60
C GLY A 227 -5.25 -17.85 -2.45
N LYS A 228 -5.10 -16.64 -1.87
CA LYS A 228 -5.21 -15.37 -2.58
C LYS A 228 -3.86 -14.68 -2.68
N SER A 229 -3.54 -14.16 -3.86
CA SER A 229 -2.26 -13.49 -4.08
C SER A 229 -2.34 -11.97 -4.15
N TYR A 230 -3.52 -11.41 -4.42
CA TYR A 230 -3.77 -9.97 -4.44
C TYR A 230 -5.23 -9.67 -4.10
N ALA A 231 -5.55 -8.42 -3.80
CA ALA A 231 -6.91 -8.04 -3.46
C ALA A 231 -7.53 -7.03 -4.43
N LEU A 232 -8.86 -6.99 -4.47
CA LEU A 232 -9.66 -5.94 -5.09
C LEU A 232 -10.59 -5.33 -4.06
N ALA A 233 -10.61 -4.00 -3.95
CA ALA A 233 -11.69 -3.24 -3.34
C ALA A 233 -12.29 -2.28 -4.37
N VAL A 234 -13.60 -2.37 -4.57
CA VAL A 234 -14.35 -1.43 -5.40
C VAL A 234 -14.93 -0.35 -4.51
N SER A 235 -14.73 0.90 -4.88
CA SER A 235 -15.23 2.04 -4.12
C SER A 235 -15.82 3.12 -5.04
N HIS A 236 -16.80 3.84 -4.51
CA HIS A 236 -17.53 4.88 -5.23
C HIS A 236 -17.58 6.16 -4.41
N ASP A 237 -17.27 7.28 -5.06
CA ASP A 237 -17.49 8.61 -4.52
C ASP A 237 -18.71 9.21 -5.23
N VAL A 238 -19.80 9.39 -4.47
CA VAL A 238 -21.08 9.85 -5.02
C VAL A 238 -21.14 11.37 -4.93
N GLU A 239 -20.90 12.05 -6.03
CA GLU A 239 -20.74 13.50 -6.01
C GLU A 239 -22.02 14.29 -6.26
N THR A 240 -23.06 13.72 -6.87
CA THR A 240 -24.30 14.41 -7.21
C THR A 240 -25.54 13.60 -6.81
N GLN A 241 -26.69 14.30 -6.74
CA GLN A 241 -27.97 13.64 -6.51
C GLN A 241 -28.32 12.64 -7.63
N LEU A 242 -28.05 13.00 -8.88
CA LEU A 242 -28.29 12.13 -10.03
C LEU A 242 -27.40 10.86 -9.97
N GLY A 243 -26.14 11.02 -9.57
CA GLY A 243 -25.24 9.87 -9.32
C GLY A 243 -25.80 8.92 -8.28
N LEU A 244 -26.39 9.44 -7.20
CA LEU A 244 -27.02 8.63 -6.16
C LEU A 244 -28.32 7.95 -6.64
N GLU A 245 -29.19 8.67 -7.32
CA GLU A 245 -30.53 8.20 -7.69
C GLU A 245 -30.52 7.23 -8.87
N ASP A 246 -29.64 7.46 -9.84
CA ASP A 246 -29.56 6.74 -11.12
C ASP A 246 -28.28 5.91 -11.26
N GLY A 247 -27.14 6.59 -11.23
CA GLY A 247 -25.84 5.96 -11.54
C GLY A 247 -25.47 4.84 -10.56
N ALA A 248 -25.73 5.05 -9.26
CA ALA A 248 -25.46 4.04 -8.24
C ALA A 248 -26.27 2.76 -8.48
N GLY A 249 -27.54 2.88 -8.86
CA GLY A 249 -28.39 1.74 -9.21
C GLY A 249 -27.79 0.88 -10.33
N ARG A 250 -27.29 1.50 -11.39
CA ARG A 250 -26.68 0.79 -12.53
C ARG A 250 -25.38 0.08 -12.15
N LEU A 251 -24.54 0.71 -11.33
CA LEU A 251 -23.31 0.07 -10.85
C LEU A 251 -23.63 -1.12 -9.94
N ILE A 252 -24.58 -0.97 -9.00
CA ILE A 252 -25.04 -2.04 -8.12
C ILE A 252 -25.58 -3.24 -8.89
N GLU A 253 -26.32 -3.03 -9.98
CA GLU A 253 -26.82 -4.13 -10.82
C GLU A 253 -25.67 -5.00 -11.36
N VAL A 254 -24.60 -4.36 -11.88
CA VAL A 254 -23.41 -5.07 -12.37
C VAL A 254 -22.68 -5.80 -11.23
N GLU A 255 -22.52 -5.14 -10.10
CA GLU A 255 -21.86 -5.71 -8.93
C GLU A 255 -22.62 -6.92 -8.36
N ARG A 256 -23.94 -6.82 -8.27
CA ARG A 256 -24.81 -7.93 -7.85
C ARG A 256 -24.74 -9.11 -8.80
N GLU A 257 -24.73 -8.86 -10.13
CA GLU A 257 -24.57 -9.92 -11.14
C GLU A 257 -23.31 -10.76 -10.88
N LEU A 258 -22.25 -10.11 -10.40
CA LEU A 258 -20.96 -10.73 -10.12
C LEU A 258 -20.77 -11.15 -8.65
N GLY A 259 -21.73 -10.86 -7.76
CA GLY A 259 -21.59 -11.10 -6.32
C GLY A 259 -20.47 -10.28 -5.68
N ILE A 260 -20.25 -9.07 -6.16
CA ILE A 260 -19.27 -8.10 -5.63
C ILE A 260 -19.99 -7.12 -4.70
N ARG A 261 -19.36 -6.81 -3.59
CA ARG A 261 -19.78 -5.75 -2.66
C ARG A 261 -18.78 -4.62 -2.71
N SER A 262 -19.25 -3.38 -2.69
CA SER A 262 -18.44 -2.18 -2.82
C SER A 262 -18.62 -1.21 -1.65
N THR A 263 -17.75 -0.21 -1.56
CA THR A 263 -17.81 0.86 -0.56
C THR A 263 -18.31 2.15 -1.21
N TRP A 264 -19.35 2.78 -0.60
CA TRP A 264 -20.02 3.97 -1.10
C TRP A 264 -19.73 5.17 -0.21
N ASN A 265 -18.90 6.10 -0.66
CA ASN A 265 -18.54 7.30 0.10
C ASN A 265 -19.52 8.44 -0.22
N LEU A 266 -20.22 8.92 0.79
CA LEU A 266 -21.32 9.88 0.65
C LEU A 266 -21.04 11.20 1.37
N PRO A 267 -21.19 12.36 0.70
CA PRO A 267 -21.23 13.66 1.35
C PRO A 267 -22.64 13.93 1.91
N THR A 268 -22.73 14.43 3.15
CA THR A 268 -24.02 14.49 3.86
C THR A 268 -24.85 15.74 3.63
N ASN A 269 -24.25 16.85 3.19
CA ASN A 269 -24.93 18.14 3.01
C ASN A 269 -24.71 18.73 1.62
N ARG A 270 -24.31 17.91 0.64
CA ARG A 270 -24.11 18.37 -0.74
C ARG A 270 -25.39 18.35 -1.56
N TYR A 271 -26.22 17.36 -1.30
CA TYR A 271 -27.53 17.12 -1.90
C TYR A 271 -28.41 16.35 -0.90
N PRO A 272 -29.75 16.30 -1.08
CA PRO A 272 -30.62 15.53 -0.21
C PRO A 272 -30.28 14.05 -0.20
N LEU A 273 -30.18 13.44 0.98
CA LEU A 273 -29.97 12.01 1.14
C LEU A 273 -31.27 11.36 1.65
N SER A 274 -31.83 10.43 0.88
CA SER A 274 -32.92 9.56 1.28
C SER A 274 -32.39 8.40 2.12
N SER A 275 -32.97 8.13 3.29
CA SER A 275 -32.62 6.94 4.09
C SER A 275 -32.82 5.65 3.30
N GLN A 276 -33.83 5.57 2.44
CA GLN A 276 -34.08 4.38 1.63
C GLN A 276 -32.90 4.08 0.69
N LEU A 277 -32.37 5.10 0.00
CA LEU A 277 -31.22 4.93 -0.90
C LEU A 277 -29.95 4.59 -0.11
N VAL A 278 -29.69 5.27 1.01
CA VAL A 278 -28.49 5.00 1.84
C VAL A 278 -28.54 3.58 2.44
N ILE A 279 -29.72 3.10 2.86
CA ILE A 279 -29.91 1.70 3.31
C ILE A 279 -29.65 0.73 2.16
N ALA A 280 -30.16 1.00 0.96
CA ALA A 280 -29.94 0.14 -0.21
C ALA A 280 -28.44 0.03 -0.57
N LEU A 281 -27.67 1.12 -0.47
CA LEU A 281 -26.21 1.09 -0.63
C LEU A 281 -25.54 0.25 0.46
N ALA A 282 -25.96 0.43 1.72
CA ALA A 282 -25.41 -0.32 2.86
C ALA A 282 -25.74 -1.83 2.82
N GLU A 283 -26.84 -2.22 2.17
CA GLU A 283 -27.21 -3.62 1.96
C GLU A 283 -26.37 -4.29 0.86
N ASN A 284 -25.92 -3.52 -0.14
CA ASN A 284 -25.08 -3.99 -1.22
C ASN A 284 -23.58 -3.91 -0.94
N GLY A 285 -23.21 -3.38 0.21
CA GLY A 285 -21.80 -3.23 0.56
C GLY A 285 -21.61 -2.47 1.85
N GLU A 286 -20.89 -1.37 1.79
CA GLU A 286 -20.51 -0.53 2.90
C GLU A 286 -20.74 0.95 2.56
N VAL A 287 -21.15 1.75 3.55
CA VAL A 287 -21.23 3.20 3.42
C VAL A 287 -20.07 3.84 4.16
N GLY A 288 -19.33 4.72 3.49
CA GLY A 288 -18.23 5.53 4.01
C GLY A 288 -18.55 7.03 4.01
N GLY A 289 -17.83 7.78 4.83
CA GLY A 289 -17.92 9.23 4.87
C GLY A 289 -17.17 9.92 3.73
N HIS A 290 -17.76 10.99 3.16
CA HIS A 290 -17.12 11.81 2.11
C HIS A 290 -17.26 13.31 2.40
N ASP A 291 -16.98 13.70 3.66
CA ASP A 291 -17.20 15.04 4.17
C ASP A 291 -18.69 15.44 4.25
N THR A 292 -18.97 16.59 4.79
CA THR A 292 -20.34 17.14 4.80
C THR A 292 -20.66 17.84 3.48
N LYS A 293 -19.81 18.72 2.99
CA LYS A 293 -20.11 19.67 1.90
C LYS A 293 -19.46 19.32 0.57
N HIS A 294 -18.40 18.54 0.56
CA HIS A 294 -17.59 18.27 -0.64
C HIS A 294 -17.23 19.58 -1.39
N ASP A 295 -16.77 20.58 -0.65
CA ASP A 295 -16.48 21.91 -1.18
C ASP A 295 -14.98 22.15 -1.47
N GLY A 296 -14.15 21.12 -1.29
CA GLY A 296 -12.69 21.18 -1.43
C GLY A 296 -11.98 21.97 -0.34
N ARG A 297 -12.69 22.32 0.74
CA ARG A 297 -12.17 23.15 1.84
C ARG A 297 -11.80 22.37 3.08
N LEU A 298 -12.11 21.07 3.15
CA LEU A 298 -11.84 20.25 4.33
C LEU A 298 -10.36 20.31 4.72
N PHE A 299 -9.47 20.18 3.77
CA PHE A 299 -8.03 20.24 4.00
C PHE A 299 -7.57 21.56 4.65
N PHE A 300 -8.20 22.69 4.30
CA PHE A 300 -7.84 24.04 4.75
C PHE A 300 -8.60 24.49 6.00
N ALA A 301 -9.55 23.71 6.46
CA ALA A 301 -10.32 24.02 7.67
C ALA A 301 -9.44 23.95 8.92
N SER A 302 -9.84 24.63 9.99
CA SER A 302 -9.19 24.46 11.30
C SER A 302 -9.39 23.02 11.81
N ILE A 303 -8.53 22.57 12.72
CA ILE A 303 -8.65 21.21 13.32
C ILE A 303 -10.03 21.03 13.94
N THR A 304 -10.57 22.03 14.61
CA THR A 304 -11.90 21.99 15.22
C THR A 304 -12.99 21.85 14.16
N ASP A 305 -12.91 22.63 13.07
CA ASP A 305 -13.90 22.54 11.98
C ASP A 305 -13.77 21.22 11.20
N LYS A 306 -12.55 20.71 11.00
CA LYS A 306 -12.33 19.38 10.41
C LYS A 306 -13.01 18.31 11.25
N LEU A 307 -12.74 18.29 12.55
CA LEU A 307 -13.32 17.32 13.48
C LEU A 307 -14.86 17.40 13.49
N ASP A 308 -15.44 18.58 13.57
CA ASP A 308 -16.88 18.78 13.51
C ASP A 308 -17.48 18.26 12.20
N ARG A 309 -16.85 18.60 11.05
CA ARG A 309 -17.32 18.15 9.73
C ARG A 309 -17.30 16.63 9.59
N VAL A 310 -16.17 15.98 9.89
CA VAL A 310 -16.05 14.53 9.70
C VAL A 310 -16.90 13.76 10.70
N LYS A 311 -17.05 14.24 11.95
CA LYS A 311 -17.91 13.66 12.96
C LYS A 311 -19.38 13.74 12.57
N ARG A 312 -19.88 14.92 12.18
CA ARG A 312 -21.28 15.09 11.70
C ARG A 312 -21.55 14.25 10.45
N CYS A 313 -20.56 14.11 9.55
CA CYS A 313 -20.69 13.26 8.38
C CYS A 313 -20.96 11.80 8.82
N ARG A 314 -20.12 11.27 9.72
CA ARG A 314 -20.27 9.93 10.27
C ARG A 314 -21.63 9.73 10.94
N GLU A 315 -21.95 10.54 11.94
CA GLU A 315 -23.21 10.45 12.71
C GLU A 315 -24.44 10.50 11.80
N ARG A 316 -24.43 11.37 10.79
CA ARG A 316 -25.55 11.48 9.85
C ARG A 316 -25.71 10.24 8.99
N LEU A 317 -24.61 9.66 8.50
CA LEU A 317 -24.65 8.44 7.69
C LEU A 317 -25.01 7.21 8.52
N GLU A 318 -24.55 7.08 9.76
CA GLU A 318 -24.97 6.04 10.69
C GLU A 318 -26.48 6.09 10.97
N PHE A 319 -27.02 7.30 11.17
CA PHE A 319 -28.46 7.50 11.34
C PHE A 319 -29.25 7.08 10.08
N LEU A 320 -28.77 7.43 8.88
CA LEU A 320 -29.45 7.13 7.62
C LEU A 320 -29.33 5.66 7.21
N SER A 321 -28.15 5.06 7.34
CA SER A 321 -27.85 3.67 6.95
C SER A 321 -28.32 2.65 7.98
N ARG A 322 -28.51 3.07 9.23
CA ARG A 322 -28.74 2.20 10.41
C ARG A 322 -27.59 1.18 10.63
N ARG A 323 -26.39 1.52 10.20
CA ARG A 323 -25.17 0.71 10.31
C ARG A 323 -23.98 1.58 10.72
N PRO A 324 -22.97 1.03 11.40
CA PRO A 324 -21.73 1.74 11.69
C PRO A 324 -21.04 2.22 10.42
N VAL A 325 -20.54 3.45 10.42
CA VAL A 325 -19.73 4.03 9.35
C VAL A 325 -18.28 4.07 9.83
N ARG A 326 -17.45 3.21 9.24
CA ARG A 326 -16.09 2.92 9.71
C ARG A 326 -15.02 3.63 8.90
N GLY A 327 -15.32 3.93 7.64
CA GLY A 327 -14.36 4.46 6.68
C GLY A 327 -14.64 5.88 6.23
N PHE A 328 -13.57 6.52 5.77
CA PHE A 328 -13.63 7.86 5.22
C PHE A 328 -12.84 7.96 3.92
N ARG A 329 -13.27 8.85 3.03
CA ARG A 329 -12.52 9.35 1.89
C ARG A 329 -12.68 10.84 1.77
N ALA A 330 -11.57 11.56 1.73
CA ALA A 330 -11.62 13.01 1.56
C ALA A 330 -11.95 13.39 0.11
N PRO A 331 -12.80 14.40 -0.10
CA PRO A 331 -13.01 14.98 -1.43
C PRO A 331 -11.70 15.37 -2.09
N LEU A 332 -11.60 15.10 -3.40
CA LEU A 332 -10.40 15.40 -4.20
C LEU A 332 -9.14 14.63 -3.75
N LEU A 333 -9.27 13.54 -3.03
CA LEU A 333 -8.18 12.79 -2.41
C LEU A 333 -7.20 13.68 -1.62
N GLN A 334 -7.73 14.71 -0.96
CA GLN A 334 -6.94 15.60 -0.10
C GLN A 334 -6.47 14.85 1.14
N HIS A 335 -5.18 14.86 1.43
CA HIS A 335 -4.63 14.09 2.54
C HIS A 335 -3.56 14.84 3.34
N SER A 336 -3.50 14.55 4.62
CA SER A 336 -2.46 14.98 5.56
C SER A 336 -2.51 14.14 6.83
N ARG A 337 -1.40 14.06 7.56
CA ARG A 337 -1.38 13.42 8.89
C ARG A 337 -2.41 14.04 9.84
N GLU A 338 -2.54 15.37 9.83
CA GLU A 338 -3.54 16.08 10.65
C GLU A 338 -4.96 15.62 10.35
N LEU A 339 -5.30 15.37 9.06
CA LEU A 339 -6.61 14.84 8.69
C LEU A 339 -6.80 13.42 9.23
N VAL A 340 -5.82 12.53 9.04
CA VAL A 340 -5.89 11.14 9.54
C VAL A 340 -6.07 11.10 11.06
N GLU A 341 -5.30 11.90 11.81
CA GLU A 341 -5.45 12.02 13.27
C GLU A 341 -6.83 12.54 13.67
N THR A 342 -7.39 13.45 12.86
CA THR A 342 -8.73 14.00 13.08
C THR A 342 -9.81 12.93 12.83
N LEU A 343 -9.64 12.09 11.83
CA LEU A 343 -10.52 10.95 11.53
C LEU A 343 -10.53 9.93 12.68
N GLY A 344 -9.35 9.60 13.23
CA GLY A 344 -9.25 8.73 14.40
C GLY A 344 -10.01 9.30 15.62
N LYS A 345 -9.87 10.60 15.90
CA LYS A 345 -10.62 11.29 16.96
C LYS A 345 -12.13 11.31 16.70
N ALA A 346 -12.56 11.28 15.45
CA ALA A 346 -13.97 11.17 15.06
C ALA A 346 -14.50 9.73 15.10
N GLY A 347 -13.64 8.74 15.38
CA GLY A 347 -13.99 7.33 15.51
C GLY A 347 -14.09 6.57 14.20
N TYR A 348 -13.43 7.02 13.14
CA TYR A 348 -13.22 6.22 11.94
C TYR A 348 -12.12 5.17 12.19
N GLU A 349 -12.20 4.04 11.52
CA GLU A 349 -11.26 2.92 11.64
C GLU A 349 -10.26 2.90 10.48
N TYR A 350 -10.64 3.43 9.31
CA TYR A 350 -9.77 3.54 8.15
C TYR A 350 -10.03 4.82 7.34
N ASP A 351 -9.01 5.22 6.59
CA ASP A 351 -9.06 6.24 5.55
C ASP A 351 -8.66 5.64 4.19
N SER A 352 -9.15 6.20 3.11
CA SER A 352 -8.75 5.85 1.74
C SER A 352 -8.64 7.13 0.90
N SER A 353 -7.94 8.12 1.45
CA SER A 353 -7.79 9.44 0.81
C SER A 353 -6.47 9.61 0.08
N MET A 354 -5.46 8.79 0.38
CA MET A 354 -4.16 8.89 -0.26
C MET A 354 -4.13 8.08 -1.55
N PRO A 355 -3.83 8.67 -2.73
CA PRO A 355 -3.57 7.86 -3.91
C PRO A 355 -2.19 7.20 -3.79
N SER A 356 -2.01 6.03 -4.42
CA SER A 356 -0.65 5.49 -4.61
C SER A 356 0.18 6.43 -5.47
N TRP A 357 -0.40 6.90 -6.56
CA TRP A 357 0.14 7.99 -7.37
C TRP A 357 -0.93 8.61 -8.27
N GLU A 358 -0.91 9.94 -8.35
CA GLU A 358 -1.69 10.71 -9.30
C GLU A 358 -0.85 11.81 -9.96
N PRO A 359 -1.06 12.09 -11.25
CA PRO A 359 -0.27 13.07 -11.98
C PRO A 359 -0.50 14.50 -11.50
N LEU A 360 -1.65 14.77 -10.87
CA LEU A 360 -2.02 16.12 -10.48
C LEU A 360 -2.95 16.14 -9.27
N SER A 361 -2.44 16.57 -8.13
CA SER A 361 -3.27 16.95 -6.99
C SER A 361 -4.02 18.26 -7.29
N PRO A 362 -5.34 18.33 -7.12
CA PRO A 362 -6.07 19.59 -7.18
C PRO A 362 -5.62 20.60 -6.12
N THR A 363 -5.06 20.15 -5.01
CA THR A 363 -4.65 20.98 -3.86
C THR A 363 -3.26 21.59 -4.07
N SER A 364 -2.28 20.79 -4.45
CA SER A 364 -0.89 21.22 -4.64
C SER A 364 -0.55 21.63 -6.07
N LEU A 365 -1.35 21.20 -7.06
CA LEU A 365 -1.09 21.30 -8.50
C LEU A 365 0.22 20.61 -8.93
N LYS A 366 0.59 19.57 -8.23
CA LYS A 366 1.78 18.75 -8.48
C LYS A 366 1.39 17.27 -8.49
N PRO A 367 2.24 16.41 -9.07
CA PRO A 367 2.10 14.97 -8.84
C PRO A 367 2.14 14.65 -7.35
N HIS A 368 1.30 13.72 -6.91
CA HIS A 368 1.23 13.30 -5.51
C HIS A 368 0.92 11.81 -5.37
N GLY A 369 1.07 11.29 -4.18
CA GLY A 369 0.80 9.90 -3.84
C GLY A 369 1.85 9.32 -2.92
N VAL A 370 1.43 8.33 -2.15
CA VAL A 370 2.28 7.71 -1.11
C VAL A 370 3.24 6.67 -1.66
N GLY A 371 3.08 6.24 -2.93
CA GLY A 371 4.03 5.34 -3.60
C GLY A 371 3.99 3.89 -3.11
N THR A 372 2.85 3.44 -2.60
CA THR A 372 2.59 2.04 -2.24
C THR A 372 1.20 1.61 -2.66
N VAL A 373 1.07 0.33 -3.05
CA VAL A 373 -0.20 -0.33 -3.39
C VAL A 373 -0.70 -1.25 -2.27
N PHE A 374 -0.14 -1.13 -1.09
CA PHE A 374 -0.56 -1.87 0.09
C PHE A 374 -1.17 -0.95 1.15
N PRO A 375 -2.15 -1.42 1.91
CA PRO A 375 -2.57 -0.72 3.12
C PRO A 375 -1.41 -0.56 4.11
N PHE A 376 -1.49 0.46 4.95
CA PHE A 376 -0.50 0.69 6.01
C PHE A 376 -1.13 1.40 7.21
N LEU A 377 -0.49 1.31 8.37
CA LEU A 377 -0.94 1.99 9.57
C LEU A 377 -0.35 3.39 9.66
N ILE A 378 -1.19 4.37 9.96
CA ILE A 378 -0.79 5.75 10.24
C ILE A 378 -1.65 6.31 11.38
N SER A 379 -1.01 6.81 12.43
CA SER A 379 -1.70 7.39 13.59
C SER A 379 -2.84 6.51 14.17
N GLY A 380 -2.69 5.20 14.10
CA GLY A 380 -3.67 4.22 14.60
C GLY A 380 -4.82 3.89 13.65
N LEU A 381 -4.88 4.50 12.46
CA LEU A 381 -5.82 4.12 11.39
C LEU A 381 -5.13 3.29 10.32
N VAL A 382 -5.93 2.52 9.58
CA VAL A 382 -5.49 1.90 8.33
C VAL A 382 -5.72 2.89 7.20
N GLU A 383 -4.64 3.31 6.53
CA GLU A 383 -4.74 3.98 5.23
C GLU A 383 -4.76 2.91 4.14
N ILE A 384 -5.74 3.02 3.23
CA ILE A 384 -5.88 2.14 2.07
C ILE A 384 -5.69 2.98 0.81
N PRO A 385 -4.49 3.00 0.21
CA PRO A 385 -4.22 3.85 -0.94
C PRO A 385 -5.13 3.53 -2.13
N VAL A 386 -5.64 4.58 -2.79
CA VAL A 386 -6.28 4.44 -4.10
C VAL A 386 -5.19 4.11 -5.11
N SER A 387 -5.07 2.82 -5.43
CA SER A 387 -3.93 2.29 -6.19
C SER A 387 -4.17 2.20 -7.69
N MET A 388 -5.42 2.30 -8.13
CA MET A 388 -5.76 2.32 -9.54
C MET A 388 -6.11 3.73 -10.00
N PRO A 389 -5.79 4.11 -11.24
CA PRO A 389 -6.21 5.39 -11.78
C PRO A 389 -7.73 5.56 -11.72
N GLN A 390 -8.19 6.76 -11.40
CA GLN A 390 -9.62 7.06 -11.33
C GLN A 390 -10.24 7.15 -12.74
N ASP A 391 -11.51 6.77 -12.87
CA ASP A 391 -12.31 6.96 -14.10
C ASP A 391 -12.29 8.41 -14.59
N HIS A 392 -12.50 9.38 -13.68
CA HIS A 392 -12.42 10.81 -14.00
C HIS A 392 -11.08 11.20 -14.62
N GLN A 393 -9.97 10.70 -14.11
CA GLN A 393 -8.64 11.00 -14.62
C GLN A 393 -8.40 10.40 -16.00
N LEU A 394 -8.79 9.16 -16.21
CA LEU A 394 -8.58 8.46 -17.48
C LEU A 394 -9.44 9.03 -18.59
N ILE A 395 -10.74 9.19 -18.34
CA ILE A 395 -11.72 9.53 -19.37
C ILE A 395 -11.83 11.05 -19.53
N ARG A 396 -12.16 11.79 -18.47
CA ARG A 396 -12.46 13.23 -18.57
C ARG A 396 -11.23 14.13 -18.64
N VAL A 397 -10.17 13.77 -17.95
CA VAL A 397 -8.90 14.51 -18.00
C VAL A 397 -7.99 13.96 -19.08
N GLY A 398 -7.81 12.64 -19.14
CA GLY A 398 -6.98 11.93 -20.11
C GLY A 398 -7.57 11.91 -21.51
N GLY A 399 -8.91 11.93 -21.63
CA GLY A 399 -9.62 11.92 -22.91
C GLY A 399 -9.69 10.53 -23.56
N LEU A 400 -9.51 9.46 -22.77
CA LEU A 400 -9.66 8.10 -23.25
C LEU A 400 -11.14 7.75 -23.46
N GLY A 401 -11.40 6.84 -24.38
CA GLY A 401 -12.68 6.14 -24.44
C GLY A 401 -12.85 5.18 -23.25
N VAL A 402 -14.10 4.83 -22.94
CA VAL A 402 -14.39 3.95 -21.78
C VAL A 402 -13.68 2.59 -21.91
N ALA A 403 -13.64 2.01 -23.10
CA ALA A 403 -12.96 0.74 -23.36
C ALA A 403 -11.43 0.86 -23.16
N GLU A 404 -10.82 1.95 -23.66
CA GLU A 404 -9.39 2.21 -23.49
C GLU A 404 -9.03 2.43 -22.01
N ALA A 405 -9.90 3.12 -21.26
CA ALA A 405 -9.71 3.30 -19.82
C ALA A 405 -9.72 1.96 -19.08
N VAL A 406 -10.63 1.04 -19.44
CA VAL A 406 -10.66 -0.30 -18.87
C VAL A 406 -9.40 -1.11 -19.23
N ASP A 407 -8.89 -0.99 -20.46
CA ASP A 407 -7.64 -1.66 -20.86
C ASP A 407 -6.45 -1.18 -20.02
N GLN A 408 -6.35 0.13 -19.75
CA GLN A 408 -5.33 0.66 -18.84
C GLN A 408 -5.52 0.18 -17.39
N LEU A 409 -6.76 0.15 -16.89
CA LEU A 409 -7.04 -0.38 -15.54
C LEU A 409 -6.61 -1.85 -15.43
N LEU A 410 -6.86 -2.66 -16.46
CA LEU A 410 -6.44 -4.06 -16.51
C LEU A 410 -4.91 -4.21 -16.61
N GLU A 411 -4.22 -3.30 -17.28
CA GLU A 411 -2.76 -3.26 -17.32
C GLU A 411 -2.17 -2.98 -15.93
N VAL A 412 -2.66 -1.94 -15.26
CA VAL A 412 -2.25 -1.60 -13.89
C VAL A 412 -2.54 -2.76 -12.93
N SER A 413 -3.71 -3.40 -13.05
CA SER A 413 -4.08 -4.53 -12.19
C SER A 413 -3.15 -5.72 -12.33
N ARG A 414 -2.62 -6.00 -13.52
CA ARG A 414 -1.63 -7.06 -13.75
C ARG A 414 -0.33 -6.80 -13.01
N TRP A 415 0.14 -5.56 -13.02
CA TRP A 415 1.31 -5.19 -12.24
C TRP A 415 1.05 -5.29 -10.73
N ILE A 416 -0.09 -4.76 -10.24
CA ILE A 416 -0.47 -4.87 -8.82
C ILE A 416 -0.60 -6.35 -8.40
N LYS A 417 -1.18 -7.21 -9.24
CA LYS A 417 -1.21 -8.65 -9.00
C LYS A 417 0.19 -9.24 -8.84
N GLY A 418 1.11 -8.86 -9.71
CA GLY A 418 2.51 -9.32 -9.65
C GLY A 418 3.26 -8.82 -8.42
N THR A 419 2.93 -7.64 -7.90
CA THR A 419 3.44 -7.14 -6.62
C THR A 419 2.72 -7.75 -5.42
N ARG A 420 1.62 -8.49 -5.63
CA ARG A 420 0.75 -9.04 -4.60
C ARG A 420 -0.01 -7.97 -3.77
N GLY A 421 -0.19 -6.77 -4.35
CA GLY A 421 -0.79 -5.61 -3.72
C GLY A 421 -2.33 -5.61 -3.73
N ALA A 422 -2.92 -4.46 -3.40
CA ALA A 422 -4.35 -4.21 -3.46
C ALA A 422 -4.70 -3.36 -4.68
N CYS A 423 -5.60 -3.82 -5.53
CA CYS A 423 -6.31 -3.03 -6.51
C CYS A 423 -7.44 -2.27 -5.83
N VAL A 424 -7.25 -1.00 -5.53
CA VAL A 424 -8.30 -0.13 -4.99
C VAL A 424 -8.84 0.72 -6.11
N LEU A 425 -10.01 0.31 -6.60
CA LEU A 425 -10.70 0.95 -7.72
C LEU A 425 -11.63 2.05 -7.21
N LEU A 426 -11.50 3.25 -7.77
CA LEU A 426 -12.40 4.37 -7.54
C LEU A 426 -13.17 4.68 -8.81
N VAL A 427 -14.49 4.51 -8.76
CA VAL A 427 -15.45 4.79 -9.84
C VAL A 427 -16.54 5.71 -9.33
N HIS A 428 -16.83 6.74 -10.10
CA HIS A 428 -17.89 7.69 -9.76
C HIS A 428 -19.20 7.33 -10.49
N PRO A 429 -20.31 7.13 -9.78
CA PRO A 429 -21.61 6.86 -10.41
C PRO A 429 -22.11 8.05 -11.26
N ASP A 430 -21.53 9.20 -11.05
CA ASP A 430 -21.81 10.46 -11.76
C ASP A 430 -21.23 10.51 -13.17
N TYR A 431 -20.34 9.58 -13.53
CA TYR A 431 -19.55 9.63 -14.75
C TYR A 431 -19.84 8.43 -15.67
N GLU A 432 -19.00 8.22 -16.66
CA GLU A 432 -19.24 7.33 -17.80
C GLU A 432 -19.58 5.89 -17.39
N PHE A 433 -18.94 5.35 -16.35
CA PHE A 433 -19.27 3.98 -15.88
C PHE A 433 -20.66 3.88 -15.24
N GLY A 434 -21.14 4.96 -14.62
CA GLY A 434 -22.51 5.07 -14.10
C GLY A 434 -23.57 5.35 -15.16
N GLN A 435 -23.19 5.50 -16.44
CA GLN A 435 -24.10 5.66 -17.57
C GLN A 435 -24.38 4.30 -18.24
N GLU A 436 -25.48 4.21 -18.99
CA GLU A 436 -25.85 2.97 -19.68
C GLU A 436 -24.75 2.50 -20.65
N GLU A 437 -24.14 3.44 -21.36
CA GLU A 437 -23.08 3.17 -22.32
C GLU A 437 -21.82 2.58 -21.67
N GLY A 438 -21.56 2.92 -20.41
CA GLY A 438 -20.41 2.41 -19.63
C GLY A 438 -20.61 1.04 -19.04
N ARG A 439 -21.86 0.57 -18.91
CA ARG A 439 -22.22 -0.68 -18.21
C ARG A 439 -21.45 -1.90 -18.71
N LYS A 440 -21.36 -2.07 -20.03
CA LYS A 440 -20.66 -3.21 -20.65
C LYS A 440 -19.18 -3.25 -20.27
N GLU A 441 -18.53 -2.11 -20.29
CA GLU A 441 -17.09 -2.02 -19.98
C GLU A 441 -16.82 -2.13 -18.48
N TYR A 442 -17.70 -1.62 -17.64
CA TYR A 442 -17.64 -1.84 -16.19
C TYR A 442 -17.81 -3.33 -15.83
N LEU A 443 -18.77 -4.00 -16.46
CA LEU A 443 -18.96 -5.46 -16.32
C LEU A 443 -17.70 -6.21 -16.79
N ARG A 444 -17.09 -5.83 -17.92
CA ARG A 444 -15.85 -6.42 -18.43
C ARG A 444 -14.71 -6.29 -17.42
N LEU A 445 -14.55 -5.10 -16.86
CA LEU A 445 -13.54 -4.82 -15.84
C LEU A 445 -13.72 -5.71 -14.60
N LEU A 446 -14.90 -5.69 -13.99
CA LEU A 446 -15.15 -6.44 -12.77
C LEU A 446 -15.14 -7.95 -12.98
N ARG A 447 -15.61 -8.44 -14.14
CA ARG A 447 -15.57 -9.87 -14.50
C ARG A 447 -14.14 -10.40 -14.58
N SER A 448 -13.18 -9.59 -15.01
CA SER A 448 -11.77 -9.99 -15.06
C SER A 448 -11.22 -10.33 -13.67
N PHE A 449 -11.59 -9.56 -12.64
CA PHE A 449 -11.23 -9.84 -11.25
C PHE A 449 -12.01 -11.02 -10.67
N ARG A 450 -13.32 -11.06 -10.95
CA ARG A 450 -14.20 -12.11 -10.40
C ARG A 450 -13.85 -13.50 -10.91
N SER A 451 -13.38 -13.61 -12.16
CA SER A 451 -12.94 -14.86 -12.76
C SER A 451 -11.53 -15.31 -12.35
N ASP A 452 -10.77 -14.45 -11.69
CA ASP A 452 -9.43 -14.78 -11.20
C ASP A 452 -9.51 -15.40 -9.79
N PRO A 453 -9.24 -16.70 -9.62
CA PRO A 453 -9.31 -17.34 -8.31
C PRO A 453 -8.28 -16.80 -7.30
N ALA A 454 -7.22 -16.16 -7.78
CA ALA A 454 -6.17 -15.57 -6.95
C ALA A 454 -6.57 -14.20 -6.39
N CYS A 455 -7.67 -13.59 -6.86
CA CYS A 455 -8.16 -12.30 -6.38
C CYS A 455 -8.98 -12.46 -5.10
N ASP A 456 -8.66 -11.67 -4.09
CA ASP A 456 -9.44 -11.52 -2.86
C ASP A 456 -10.33 -10.27 -2.96
N ILE A 457 -11.63 -10.47 -3.18
CA ILE A 457 -12.58 -9.36 -3.37
C ILE A 457 -13.24 -9.02 -2.04
N MET A 458 -13.11 -7.75 -1.63
CA MET A 458 -13.59 -7.27 -0.33
C MET A 458 -13.98 -5.78 -0.37
N THR A 459 -14.77 -5.30 0.59
CA THR A 459 -14.99 -3.86 0.79
C THR A 459 -13.74 -3.22 1.43
N LEU A 460 -13.66 -1.89 1.41
CA LEU A 460 -12.54 -1.19 2.09
C LEU A 460 -12.50 -1.50 3.59
N GLY A 461 -13.65 -1.58 4.25
CA GLY A 461 -13.72 -1.92 5.67
C GLY A 461 -13.34 -3.38 5.97
N GLU A 462 -13.62 -4.31 5.06
CA GLU A 462 -13.13 -5.69 5.16
C GLU A 462 -11.61 -5.73 4.98
N MET A 463 -11.08 -4.97 4.02
CA MET A 463 -9.64 -4.84 3.78
C MET A 463 -8.92 -4.23 4.99
N ALA A 464 -9.48 -3.18 5.59
CA ALA A 464 -8.93 -2.56 6.80
C ALA A 464 -8.84 -3.55 7.96
N ARG A 465 -9.93 -4.27 8.25
CA ARG A 465 -9.94 -5.29 9.32
C ARG A 465 -8.97 -6.43 9.03
N TRP A 466 -8.94 -6.92 7.79
CA TRP A 466 -7.98 -7.94 7.37
C TRP A 466 -6.54 -7.50 7.58
N TRP A 467 -6.23 -6.24 7.23
CA TRP A 467 -4.88 -5.71 7.40
C TRP A 467 -4.47 -5.60 8.86
N ILE A 468 -5.40 -5.22 9.75
CA ILE A 468 -5.16 -5.22 11.20
C ILE A 468 -4.88 -6.66 11.69
N TYR A 469 -5.70 -7.65 11.30
CA TYR A 469 -5.48 -9.06 11.69
C TYR A 469 -4.11 -9.55 11.26
N ARG A 470 -3.71 -9.24 10.04
CA ARG A 470 -2.38 -9.57 9.56
C ARG A 470 -1.27 -8.83 10.33
N GLN A 471 -1.48 -7.55 10.66
CA GLN A 471 -0.50 -6.77 11.43
C GLN A 471 -0.29 -7.31 12.84
N GLU A 472 -1.31 -7.81 13.49
CA GLU A 472 -1.25 -8.42 14.81
C GLU A 472 -0.65 -9.84 14.80
N SER A 473 -0.55 -10.44 13.62
CA SER A 473 -0.01 -11.80 13.47
C SER A 473 1.51 -11.80 13.37
N TYR A 474 2.12 -12.89 13.80
CA TYR A 474 3.56 -13.14 13.75
C TYR A 474 3.85 -14.64 13.60
N ILE A 475 5.07 -14.98 13.23
CA ILE A 475 5.58 -16.36 13.19
C ILE A 475 6.40 -16.57 14.47
N ASP A 476 6.06 -17.60 15.24
CA ASP A 476 6.76 -17.95 16.49
C ASP A 476 8.04 -18.79 16.23
N GLU A 477 8.72 -19.17 17.31
CA GLU A 477 9.97 -19.96 17.25
C GLU A 477 9.77 -21.38 16.70
N GLU A 478 8.55 -21.91 16.76
CA GLU A 478 8.15 -23.18 16.17
C GLU A 478 7.76 -23.07 14.69
N GLY A 479 7.74 -21.85 14.14
CA GLY A 479 7.35 -21.57 12.76
C GLY A 479 5.85 -21.56 12.53
N MET A 480 5.05 -21.38 13.59
CA MET A 480 3.60 -21.32 13.52
C MET A 480 3.10 -19.88 13.49
N ILE A 481 1.99 -19.64 12.78
CA ILE A 481 1.35 -18.32 12.80
C ILE A 481 0.58 -18.17 14.11
N ASN A 482 0.90 -17.10 14.83
CA ASN A 482 0.26 -16.69 16.07
C ASN A 482 -0.26 -15.24 15.96
N THR A 483 -1.01 -14.76 16.95
CA THR A 483 -1.50 -13.38 17.01
C THR A 483 -1.31 -12.77 18.39
N ARG A 484 -1.10 -11.45 18.42
CA ARG A 484 -0.99 -10.64 19.65
C ARG A 484 -2.36 -10.30 20.25
N SER A 485 -3.46 -10.47 19.50
CA SER A 485 -4.82 -10.08 19.89
C SER A 485 -5.77 -11.27 19.92
N ASP A 486 -6.60 -11.34 20.96
CA ASP A 486 -7.66 -12.36 21.07
C ASP A 486 -8.74 -12.19 19.98
N GLU A 487 -9.01 -10.97 19.55
CA GLU A 487 -9.98 -10.67 18.48
C GLU A 487 -9.53 -11.24 17.12
N SER A 488 -8.22 -11.29 16.89
CA SER A 488 -7.62 -11.77 15.66
C SER A 488 -7.49 -13.30 15.59
N LYS A 489 -7.73 -14.04 16.67
CA LYS A 489 -7.59 -15.51 16.72
C LYS A 489 -8.43 -16.23 15.67
N ASN A 490 -9.63 -15.74 15.39
CA ASN A 490 -10.52 -16.35 14.39
C ASN A 490 -10.01 -16.21 12.95
N ALA A 491 -9.16 -15.23 12.67
CA ALA A 491 -8.60 -15.00 11.34
C ALA A 491 -7.31 -15.79 11.07
N ILE A 492 -6.66 -16.38 12.10
CA ILE A 492 -5.39 -17.12 11.94
C ILE A 492 -5.52 -18.24 10.90
N GLY A 493 -6.65 -18.96 10.89
CA GLY A 493 -6.90 -20.04 9.94
C GLY A 493 -7.01 -19.58 8.48
N GLU A 494 -7.22 -18.29 8.24
CA GLU A 494 -7.27 -17.69 6.91
C GLU A 494 -5.92 -17.12 6.45
N LEU A 495 -4.93 -17.01 7.35
CA LEU A 495 -3.56 -16.63 7.01
C LEU A 495 -2.80 -17.81 6.41
N GLU A 496 -1.85 -17.53 5.56
CA GLU A 496 -1.01 -18.53 4.90
C GLU A 496 0.46 -18.27 5.20
N LEU A 497 1.14 -19.31 5.70
CA LEU A 497 2.60 -19.31 5.82
C LEU A 497 3.20 -19.61 4.44
N GLU A 498 4.18 -18.85 4.04
CA GLU A 498 4.91 -19.01 2.80
C GLU A 498 6.40 -19.02 3.06
N LEU A 499 7.17 -19.69 2.20
CA LEU A 499 8.62 -19.78 2.29
C LEU A 499 9.25 -19.12 1.07
N ILE A 500 10.14 -18.16 1.29
CA ILE A 500 11.01 -17.61 0.26
C ILE A 500 12.20 -18.57 0.13
N MET A 501 12.16 -19.37 -0.94
CA MET A 501 13.20 -20.39 -1.22
C MET A 501 14.45 -19.80 -1.84
N GLY A 502 14.40 -18.55 -2.30
CA GLY A 502 15.51 -17.83 -2.91
C GLY A 502 15.04 -16.69 -3.80
N TYR A 503 16.00 -16.02 -4.40
CA TYR A 503 15.79 -14.91 -5.32
C TYR A 503 16.64 -15.08 -6.58
N GLY A 504 16.07 -14.83 -7.77
CA GLY A 504 16.74 -15.03 -9.06
C GLY A 504 16.26 -14.06 -10.14
N LEU A 505 16.55 -14.39 -11.40
CA LEU A 505 16.23 -13.53 -12.56
C LEU A 505 14.74 -13.24 -12.74
N ASP A 506 13.87 -14.18 -12.33
CA ASP A 506 12.41 -14.04 -12.40
C ASP A 506 11.80 -13.56 -11.07
N GLY A 507 12.59 -13.05 -10.14
CA GLY A 507 12.16 -12.57 -8.83
C GLY A 507 12.19 -13.63 -7.74
N PHE A 508 11.22 -13.56 -6.81
CA PHE A 508 11.16 -14.45 -5.66
C PHE A 508 10.63 -15.84 -6.04
N LYS A 509 11.31 -16.88 -5.54
CA LYS A 509 10.80 -18.24 -5.54
C LYS A 509 10.06 -18.49 -4.24
N ILE A 510 8.73 -18.52 -4.30
CA ILE A 510 7.85 -18.69 -3.14
C ILE A 510 7.20 -20.06 -3.19
N GLU A 511 7.25 -20.81 -2.11
CA GLU A 511 6.64 -22.13 -1.98
C GLU A 511 5.82 -22.22 -0.67
N PRO A 512 4.76 -23.02 -0.63
CA PRO A 512 4.11 -23.36 0.63
C PRO A 512 5.05 -24.21 1.49
N PRO A 513 4.90 -24.24 2.81
CA PRO A 513 5.70 -25.12 3.69
C PRO A 513 5.47 -26.58 3.34
N ILE A 514 6.54 -27.39 3.39
CA ILE A 514 6.49 -28.83 3.15
C ILE A 514 5.87 -29.52 4.38
N GLY A 515 4.65 -30.02 4.23
CA GLY A 515 3.93 -30.74 5.28
C GLY A 515 2.62 -30.03 5.66
N ASN A 516 1.58 -30.83 5.91
CA ASN A 516 0.27 -30.34 6.37
C ASN A 516 0.35 -29.76 7.78
N SER A 517 0.88 -28.58 7.97
CA SER A 517 0.60 -27.76 9.15
C SER A 517 -0.75 -27.07 9.00
N VAL A 518 -1.80 -27.88 8.73
CA VAL A 518 -3.17 -27.46 8.99
C VAL A 518 -3.31 -27.48 10.50
N ILE A 519 -3.37 -26.31 11.11
CA ILE A 519 -3.81 -26.19 12.51
C ILE A 519 -5.24 -26.72 12.52
N GLU A 520 -5.43 -27.99 12.96
CA GLU A 520 -6.75 -28.45 13.36
C GLU A 520 -7.16 -27.61 14.56
N MET A 521 -8.08 -26.67 14.34
CA MET A 521 -8.74 -25.95 15.42
C MET A 521 -9.33 -26.97 16.39
N PRO A 522 -9.07 -26.86 17.70
CA PRO A 522 -9.78 -27.68 18.68
C PRO A 522 -11.27 -27.41 18.49
N LYS A 523 -12.02 -28.45 18.14
CA LYS A 523 -13.49 -28.39 18.04
C LYS A 523 -14.00 -27.82 19.35
N SER A 524 -14.59 -26.64 19.31
CA SER A 524 -15.25 -26.02 20.46
C SER A 524 -16.20 -27.06 21.03
N SER A 525 -15.91 -27.54 22.22
CA SER A 525 -16.84 -28.33 23.01
C SER A 525 -18.11 -27.49 23.18
N ARG A 526 -19.20 -27.94 22.58
CA ARG A 526 -20.53 -27.41 22.83
C ARG A 526 -20.76 -27.43 24.33
N LEU A 527 -20.75 -26.29 24.97
CA LEU A 527 -21.41 -26.13 26.26
C LEU A 527 -22.90 -26.25 25.98
N ARG A 528 -23.46 -27.40 26.36
CA ARG A 528 -24.89 -27.63 26.50
C ARG A 528 -25.38 -26.91 27.76
N SER A 529 -26.55 -26.32 27.62
CA SER A 529 -27.51 -25.77 28.56
C SER A 529 -27.25 -24.37 29.06
#